data_312938a78abfb448590306330135f7c7
#
_entry.id   312938a78abfb448590306330135f7c7
#
_cell.length_a   1.000
_cell.length_b   1.000
_cell.length_c   1.000
_cell.angle_alpha   90.00
_cell.angle_beta   90.00
_cell.angle_gamma   90.00
#
_symmetry.space_group_name_H-M   'P 1'
#
loop_
_entity.id
_entity.type
_entity.pdbx_description
1 polymer ?
#
loop_
_entity_poly.entity_id
_entity_poly.type
_entity_poly.pdbx_seq_one_letter_code
_entity_poly.pdbx_strand_id
1 'polypeptide(L)'
;MCEQVAEHRAGRERRGVGRSLVRAALAAGDRVVATARRPEQLDDLVAEYGGDRVLPLRLDVTDQTAARAALAEAAARFGRLDVIVNNAGYANVSPIETTDDADFRTQFETNFWGVYNVSKAAIPLLRGQGGGLVIQFSSTGGRVGGSPGIASYQAAKFAIDGFSRMLRVETAPFRVKVLVVEPSGFATDWAGASMRVRDVPAEYESTVGAMNSQMRQAGAGAAGDPDRAAQILVALAKRDDLSTNLPLGVNATEMSVAQDRRLLESDQRWAAVSRSADFGEPFPVEVPPAHL
;
A
#
# COMPACT_ATOMS: atom_id res chain seq x y z
N MET A 1 -14.47 0.34 11.26
CA MET A 1 -13.32 0.21 10.32
C MET A 1 -13.56 -1.02 9.45
N CYS A 2 -13.41 -0.89 8.14
CA CYS A 2 -13.40 -2.05 7.23
C CYS A 2 -11.97 -2.24 6.76
N GLU A 3 -11.35 -3.36 7.11
CA GLU A 3 -9.96 -3.64 6.80
C GLU A 3 -9.79 -4.92 5.99
N GLN A 4 -8.86 -4.88 5.03
CA GLN A 4 -8.42 -6.03 4.28
C GLN A 4 -7.14 -6.60 4.90
N VAL A 5 -7.25 -7.76 5.52
CA VAL A 5 -6.09 -8.52 5.97
C VAL A 5 -5.51 -9.27 4.77
N ALA A 6 -4.30 -8.90 4.34
CA ALA A 6 -3.61 -9.63 3.28
C ALA A 6 -3.33 -11.07 3.74
N GLU A 7 -3.74 -12.03 2.92
CA GLU A 7 -3.49 -13.44 3.17
C GLU A 7 -2.12 -13.84 2.64
N HIS A 8 -1.22 -14.24 3.55
CA HIS A 8 0.01 -14.94 3.20
C HIS A 8 -0.12 -16.44 3.48
N ARG A 9 0.43 -17.28 2.59
CA ARG A 9 0.36 -18.74 2.72
C ARG A 9 0.94 -19.22 4.05
N ALA A 10 0.19 -20.08 4.70
CA ALA A 10 0.42 -20.91 5.86
C ALA A 10 1.79 -20.84 6.57
N GLY A 11 1.80 -20.23 7.76
CA GLY A 11 2.78 -20.39 8.84
C GLY A 11 2.09 -20.07 10.17
N ARG A 12 2.50 -20.71 11.27
CA ARG A 12 1.84 -20.63 12.58
C ARG A 12 1.93 -19.28 13.29
N GLU A 13 2.71 -18.32 12.77
CA GLU A 13 2.85 -16.98 13.34
C GLU A 13 2.42 -15.94 12.28
N ARG A 14 1.22 -15.44 12.45
CA ARG A 14 0.56 -14.52 11.50
C ARG A 14 0.81 -13.08 11.91
N ARG A 15 1.99 -12.55 11.60
CA ARG A 15 2.35 -11.15 11.86
C ARG A 15 2.26 -10.36 10.55
N GLY A 16 1.29 -9.46 10.48
CA GLY A 16 1.14 -8.52 9.37
C GLY A 16 0.54 -7.22 9.87
N VAL A 17 0.88 -6.09 9.24
CA VAL A 17 0.36 -4.77 9.63
C VAL A 17 -1.17 -4.77 9.67
N GLY A 18 -1.84 -5.45 8.73
CA GLY A 18 -3.28 -5.57 8.71
C GLY A 18 -3.87 -6.19 9.98
N ARG A 19 -3.29 -7.30 10.44
CA ARG A 19 -3.76 -7.93 11.67
C ARG A 19 -3.52 -7.07 12.91
N SER A 20 -2.36 -6.41 12.98
CA SER A 20 -2.07 -5.44 14.04
C SER A 20 -3.06 -4.28 14.02
N LEU A 21 -3.48 -3.83 12.84
CA LEU A 21 -4.46 -2.76 12.67
C LEU A 21 -5.84 -3.18 13.20
N VAL A 22 -6.31 -4.40 12.88
CA VAL A 22 -7.55 -4.94 13.44
C VAL A 22 -7.50 -4.93 14.96
N ARG A 23 -6.42 -5.46 15.56
CA ARG A 23 -6.27 -5.49 17.03
C ARG A 23 -6.22 -4.09 17.63
N ALA A 24 -5.48 -3.17 17.06
CA ALA A 24 -5.37 -1.79 17.53
C ALA A 24 -6.73 -1.06 17.48
N ALA A 25 -7.49 -1.22 16.39
CA ALA A 25 -8.82 -0.63 16.25
C ALA A 25 -9.80 -1.21 17.30
N LEU A 26 -9.80 -2.54 17.46
CA LEU A 26 -10.62 -3.19 18.49
C LEU A 26 -10.24 -2.77 19.90
N ALA A 27 -8.95 -2.64 20.19
CA ALA A 27 -8.47 -2.11 21.48
C ALA A 27 -8.89 -0.66 21.73
N ALA A 28 -8.98 0.14 20.65
CA ALA A 28 -9.44 1.53 20.70
C ALA A 28 -10.98 1.68 20.82
N GLY A 29 -11.73 0.56 20.91
CA GLY A 29 -13.18 0.55 21.05
C GLY A 29 -13.95 0.49 19.73
N ASP A 30 -13.28 0.43 18.59
CA ASP A 30 -13.92 0.40 17.29
C ASP A 30 -14.56 -0.98 16.99
N ARG A 31 -15.47 -1.01 16.02
CA ARG A 31 -16.00 -2.23 15.40
C ARG A 31 -15.28 -2.42 14.06
N VAL A 32 -14.90 -3.66 13.75
CA VAL A 32 -14.05 -3.94 12.61
C VAL A 32 -14.69 -5.00 11.70
N VAL A 33 -14.75 -4.71 10.42
CA VAL A 33 -14.95 -5.72 9.38
C VAL A 33 -13.58 -6.14 8.88
N ALA A 34 -13.19 -7.35 9.22
CA ALA A 34 -11.92 -7.92 8.79
C ALA A 34 -12.15 -8.86 7.60
N THR A 35 -11.44 -8.60 6.49
CA THR A 35 -11.65 -9.37 5.26
C THR A 35 -10.42 -10.20 4.91
N ALA A 36 -10.64 -11.43 4.47
CA ALA A 36 -9.60 -12.34 3.99
C ALA A 36 -10.17 -13.28 2.93
N ARG A 37 -9.32 -13.86 2.07
CA ARG A 37 -9.75 -14.93 1.16
C ARG A 37 -10.23 -16.17 1.90
N ARG A 38 -9.70 -16.40 3.10
CA ARG A 38 -10.06 -17.47 4.04
C ARG A 38 -10.44 -16.85 5.39
N PRO A 39 -11.71 -16.52 5.61
CA PRO A 39 -12.16 -15.81 6.81
C PRO A 39 -11.96 -16.61 8.11
N GLU A 40 -11.88 -17.94 8.04
CA GLU A 40 -11.57 -18.80 9.19
C GLU A 40 -10.22 -18.48 9.86
N GLN A 41 -9.35 -17.76 9.18
CA GLN A 41 -8.10 -17.26 9.75
C GLN A 41 -8.29 -16.12 10.76
N LEU A 42 -9.51 -15.60 10.85
CA LEU A 42 -9.91 -14.50 11.71
C LEU A 42 -10.74 -14.96 12.91
N ASP A 43 -10.99 -16.28 13.05
CA ASP A 43 -11.84 -16.85 14.10
C ASP A 43 -11.32 -16.55 15.52
N ASP A 44 -10.00 -16.50 15.69
CA ASP A 44 -9.39 -16.14 16.96
C ASP A 44 -9.68 -14.68 17.36
N LEU A 45 -9.80 -13.75 16.40
CA LEU A 45 -10.20 -12.38 16.66
C LEU A 45 -11.67 -12.32 17.09
N VAL A 46 -12.54 -13.12 16.44
CA VAL A 46 -13.94 -13.22 16.86
C VAL A 46 -14.07 -13.82 18.25
N ALA A 47 -13.27 -14.86 18.54
CA ALA A 47 -13.25 -15.48 19.89
C ALA A 47 -12.75 -14.50 20.98
N GLU A 48 -11.77 -13.68 20.66
CA GLU A 48 -11.15 -12.73 21.60
C GLU A 48 -12.04 -11.49 21.85
N TYR A 49 -12.64 -10.93 20.78
CA TYR A 49 -13.33 -9.63 20.85
C TYR A 49 -14.85 -9.70 20.71
N GLY A 50 -15.39 -10.85 20.33
CA GLY A 50 -16.83 -11.06 20.15
C GLY A 50 -17.35 -10.68 18.76
N GLY A 51 -18.34 -11.44 18.27
CA GLY A 51 -18.97 -11.23 16.95
C GLY A 51 -19.75 -9.92 16.81
N ASP A 52 -20.04 -9.23 17.90
CA ASP A 52 -20.65 -7.90 17.86
C ASP A 52 -19.65 -6.81 17.46
N ARG A 53 -18.37 -7.07 17.64
CA ARG A 53 -17.30 -6.12 17.35
C ARG A 53 -16.47 -6.49 16.13
N VAL A 54 -16.37 -7.78 15.80
CA VAL A 54 -15.62 -8.29 14.64
C VAL A 54 -16.54 -9.01 13.69
N LEU A 55 -16.58 -8.56 12.46
CA LEU A 55 -17.25 -9.25 11.35
C LEU A 55 -16.19 -9.79 10.37
N PRO A 56 -15.92 -11.11 10.38
CA PRO A 56 -15.02 -11.71 9.39
C PRO A 56 -15.80 -11.90 8.07
N LEU A 57 -15.25 -11.42 6.96
CA LEU A 57 -15.84 -11.60 5.64
C LEU A 57 -14.85 -12.20 4.66
N ARG A 58 -15.36 -13.05 3.77
CA ARG A 58 -14.59 -13.53 2.63
C ARG A 58 -14.47 -12.44 1.57
N LEU A 59 -13.24 -12.10 1.19
CA LEU A 59 -12.98 -11.16 0.10
C LEU A 59 -11.69 -11.54 -0.64
N ASP A 60 -11.82 -11.78 -1.94
CA ASP A 60 -10.73 -11.63 -2.89
C ASP A 60 -10.86 -10.23 -3.50
N VAL A 61 -9.87 -9.38 -3.28
CA VAL A 61 -9.90 -7.98 -3.72
C VAL A 61 -9.87 -7.83 -5.24
N THR A 62 -9.44 -8.86 -5.96
CA THR A 62 -9.44 -8.87 -7.42
C THR A 62 -10.85 -9.04 -8.00
N ASP A 63 -11.80 -9.52 -7.19
CA ASP A 63 -13.21 -9.64 -7.56
C ASP A 63 -13.98 -8.37 -7.17
N GLN A 64 -14.31 -7.57 -8.18
CA GLN A 64 -15.05 -6.32 -8.01
C GLN A 64 -16.46 -6.54 -7.43
N THR A 65 -17.12 -7.66 -7.79
CA THR A 65 -18.46 -7.97 -7.29
C THR A 65 -18.40 -8.36 -5.82
N ALA A 66 -17.42 -9.18 -5.44
CA ALA A 66 -17.18 -9.54 -4.05
C ALA A 66 -16.84 -8.30 -3.20
N ALA A 67 -16.05 -7.36 -3.72
CA ALA A 67 -15.72 -6.11 -3.02
C ALA A 67 -16.99 -5.29 -2.73
N ARG A 68 -17.90 -5.15 -3.69
CA ARG A 68 -19.18 -4.45 -3.49
C ARG A 68 -20.05 -5.15 -2.46
N ALA A 69 -20.19 -6.48 -2.57
CA ALA A 69 -20.99 -7.27 -1.64
C ALA A 69 -20.48 -7.18 -0.20
N ALA A 70 -19.16 -7.31 0.00
CA ALA A 70 -18.55 -7.22 1.32
C ALA A 70 -18.76 -5.85 1.98
N LEU A 71 -18.61 -4.75 1.22
CA LEU A 71 -18.87 -3.41 1.75
C LEU A 71 -20.35 -3.16 2.05
N ALA A 72 -21.25 -3.67 1.22
CA ALA A 72 -22.70 -3.58 1.47
C ALA A 72 -23.09 -4.35 2.74
N GLU A 73 -22.56 -5.57 2.93
CA GLU A 73 -22.77 -6.38 4.14
C GLU A 73 -22.21 -5.69 5.38
N ALA A 74 -20.99 -5.13 5.28
CA ALA A 74 -20.37 -4.36 6.34
C ALA A 74 -21.23 -3.15 6.76
N ALA A 75 -21.74 -2.39 5.80
CA ALA A 75 -22.62 -1.26 6.03
C ALA A 75 -23.96 -1.69 6.63
N ALA A 76 -24.55 -2.78 6.17
CA ALA A 76 -25.78 -3.34 6.74
C ALA A 76 -25.60 -3.78 8.21
N ARG A 77 -24.44 -4.39 8.52
CA ARG A 77 -24.14 -4.90 9.87
C ARG A 77 -23.87 -3.79 10.88
N PHE A 78 -23.16 -2.74 10.50
CA PHE A 78 -22.69 -1.70 11.42
C PHE A 78 -23.33 -0.32 11.21
N GLY A 79 -24.12 -0.15 10.15
CA GLY A 79 -24.84 1.09 9.83
C GLY A 79 -23.98 2.12 9.11
N ARG A 80 -22.66 2.14 9.32
CA ARG A 80 -21.70 3.04 8.68
C ARG A 80 -20.31 2.46 8.64
N LEU A 81 -19.49 2.97 7.73
CA LEU A 81 -18.07 2.62 7.57
C LEU A 81 -17.24 3.90 7.58
N ASP A 82 -16.59 4.21 8.69
CA ASP A 82 -15.82 5.45 8.84
C ASP A 82 -14.46 5.41 8.17
N VAL A 83 -13.83 4.23 8.17
CA VAL A 83 -12.47 4.02 7.66
C VAL A 83 -12.43 2.77 6.79
N ILE A 84 -11.94 2.93 5.58
CA ILE A 84 -11.64 1.84 4.64
C ILE A 84 -10.13 1.71 4.54
N VAL A 85 -9.60 0.50 4.73
CA VAL A 85 -8.16 0.24 4.65
C VAL A 85 -7.86 -0.75 3.52
N ASN A 86 -7.11 -0.32 2.53
CA ASN A 86 -6.61 -1.14 1.44
C ASN A 86 -5.17 -1.58 1.73
N ASN A 87 -5.02 -2.72 2.41
CA ASN A 87 -3.73 -3.26 2.87
C ASN A 87 -3.29 -4.51 2.10
N ALA A 88 -4.20 -5.19 1.38
CA ALA A 88 -3.87 -6.40 0.65
C ALA A 88 -2.76 -6.18 -0.39
N GLY A 89 -1.73 -7.02 -0.36
CA GLY A 89 -0.63 -6.93 -1.32
C GLY A 89 0.50 -7.91 -1.01
N TYR A 90 1.24 -8.26 -2.05
CA TYR A 90 2.41 -9.14 -1.97
C TYR A 90 3.42 -8.81 -3.09
N ALA A 91 4.64 -9.33 -2.97
CA ALA A 91 5.66 -9.23 -4.00
C ALA A 91 6.29 -10.59 -4.30
N ASN A 92 6.68 -10.80 -5.55
CA ASN A 92 7.58 -11.86 -5.98
C ASN A 92 8.85 -11.22 -6.54
N VAL A 93 9.98 -11.92 -6.46
CA VAL A 93 11.28 -11.42 -6.92
C VAL A 93 11.64 -12.12 -8.23
N SER A 94 11.88 -11.33 -9.27
CA SER A 94 12.38 -11.78 -10.56
C SER A 94 12.97 -10.59 -11.34
N PRO A 95 14.02 -10.76 -12.13
CA PRO A 95 14.44 -9.75 -13.13
C PRO A 95 13.30 -9.45 -14.10
N ILE A 96 13.20 -8.21 -14.59
CA ILE A 96 12.13 -7.81 -15.52
C ILE A 96 12.16 -8.69 -16.77
N GLU A 97 13.34 -8.92 -17.33
CA GLU A 97 13.53 -9.68 -18.58
C GLU A 97 13.01 -11.12 -18.47
N THR A 98 13.15 -11.76 -17.31
CA THR A 98 12.80 -13.17 -17.12
C THR A 98 11.53 -13.37 -16.31
N THR A 99 10.85 -12.27 -15.95
CA THR A 99 9.58 -12.35 -15.22
C THR A 99 8.51 -12.97 -16.13
N ASP A 100 7.80 -13.95 -15.59
CA ASP A 100 6.59 -14.48 -16.22
C ASP A 100 5.51 -13.39 -16.27
N ASP A 101 5.03 -13.06 -17.47
CA ASP A 101 3.99 -12.05 -17.70
C ASP A 101 2.72 -12.30 -16.89
N ALA A 102 2.31 -13.56 -16.72
CA ALA A 102 1.13 -13.91 -15.96
C ALA A 102 1.35 -13.61 -14.46
N ASP A 103 2.55 -13.88 -13.92
CA ASP A 103 2.89 -13.54 -12.55
C ASP A 103 2.93 -12.02 -12.35
N PHE A 104 3.54 -11.28 -13.29
CA PHE A 104 3.57 -9.81 -13.26
C PHE A 104 2.15 -9.23 -13.19
N ARG A 105 1.26 -9.69 -14.07
CA ARG A 105 -0.15 -9.26 -14.12
C ARG A 105 -0.89 -9.62 -12.84
N THR A 106 -0.73 -10.85 -12.33
CA THR A 106 -1.41 -11.32 -11.10
C THR A 106 -1.00 -10.50 -9.88
N GLN A 107 0.27 -10.10 -9.78
CA GLN A 107 0.70 -9.19 -8.71
C GLN A 107 0.03 -7.81 -8.85
N PHE A 108 -0.05 -7.29 -10.08
CA PHE A 108 -0.69 -6.01 -10.35
C PHE A 108 -2.20 -6.05 -10.09
N GLU A 109 -2.88 -7.16 -10.43
CA GLU A 109 -4.28 -7.39 -10.11
C GLU A 109 -4.54 -7.28 -8.60
N THR A 110 -3.72 -7.93 -7.79
CA THR A 110 -3.91 -7.86 -6.33
C THR A 110 -3.52 -6.49 -5.77
N ASN A 111 -2.33 -5.98 -6.12
CA ASN A 111 -1.75 -4.81 -5.47
C ASN A 111 -2.40 -3.49 -5.91
N PHE A 112 -2.86 -3.38 -7.17
CA PHE A 112 -3.46 -2.16 -7.69
C PHE A 112 -4.97 -2.31 -7.97
N TRP A 113 -5.37 -3.29 -8.79
CA TRP A 113 -6.78 -3.45 -9.12
C TRP A 113 -7.63 -3.81 -7.90
N GLY A 114 -7.07 -4.55 -6.94
CA GLY A 114 -7.71 -4.77 -5.64
C GLY A 114 -8.02 -3.46 -4.90
N VAL A 115 -7.05 -2.55 -4.84
CA VAL A 115 -7.20 -1.21 -4.25
C VAL A 115 -8.27 -0.41 -4.99
N TYR A 116 -8.24 -0.43 -6.32
CA TYR A 116 -9.23 0.24 -7.16
C TYR A 116 -10.65 -0.30 -6.91
N ASN A 117 -10.82 -1.61 -6.91
CA ASN A 117 -12.12 -2.26 -6.75
C ASN A 117 -12.79 -1.88 -5.43
N VAL A 118 -12.04 -1.96 -4.35
CA VAL A 118 -12.57 -1.63 -3.02
C VAL A 118 -12.81 -0.14 -2.86
N SER A 119 -11.87 0.70 -3.31
CA SER A 119 -12.05 2.16 -3.28
C SER A 119 -13.28 2.58 -4.06
N LYS A 120 -13.45 2.07 -5.29
CA LYS A 120 -14.61 2.36 -6.14
C LYS A 120 -15.93 1.94 -5.50
N ALA A 121 -15.96 0.80 -4.81
CA ALA A 121 -17.14 0.32 -4.10
C ALA A 121 -17.42 1.13 -2.83
N ALA A 122 -16.38 1.64 -2.15
CA ALA A 122 -16.50 2.40 -0.91
C ALA A 122 -17.01 3.84 -1.12
N ILE A 123 -16.62 4.52 -2.21
CA ILE A 123 -16.95 5.93 -2.45
C ILE A 123 -18.44 6.24 -2.32
N PRO A 124 -19.38 5.50 -2.96
CA PRO A 124 -20.80 5.79 -2.83
C PRO A 124 -21.32 5.70 -1.38
N LEU A 125 -20.81 4.76 -0.60
CA LEU A 125 -21.16 4.57 0.81
C LEU A 125 -20.64 5.73 1.65
N LEU A 126 -19.37 6.06 1.52
CA LEU A 126 -18.74 7.16 2.24
C LEU A 126 -19.38 8.50 1.90
N ARG A 127 -19.66 8.75 0.62
CA ARG A 127 -20.38 9.95 0.18
C ARG A 127 -21.80 10.02 0.76
N GLY A 128 -22.55 8.91 0.73
CA GLY A 128 -23.92 8.84 1.23
C GLY A 128 -24.03 9.10 2.73
N GLN A 129 -23.03 8.73 3.52
CA GLN A 129 -22.98 8.95 4.96
C GLN A 129 -22.33 10.29 5.38
N GLY A 130 -21.88 11.10 4.41
CA GLY A 130 -21.34 12.44 4.62
C GLY A 130 -19.85 12.52 4.88
N GLY A 131 -19.09 11.50 4.48
CA GLY A 131 -17.62 11.47 4.53
C GLY A 131 -17.05 10.21 5.16
N GLY A 132 -15.74 10.17 5.25
CA GLY A 132 -14.96 9.08 5.84
C GLY A 132 -13.49 9.15 5.43
N LEU A 133 -12.74 8.11 5.71
CA LEU A 133 -11.32 8.00 5.41
C LEU A 133 -11.02 6.74 4.62
N VAL A 134 -10.23 6.88 3.55
CA VAL A 134 -9.63 5.76 2.82
C VAL A 134 -8.13 5.77 3.11
N ILE A 135 -7.62 4.68 3.68
CA ILE A 135 -6.20 4.45 3.91
C ILE A 135 -5.68 3.49 2.84
N GLN A 136 -4.73 3.96 2.05
CA GLN A 136 -4.13 3.22 0.95
C GLN A 136 -2.71 2.79 1.32
N PHE A 137 -2.46 1.49 1.44
CA PHE A 137 -1.11 0.99 1.65
C PHE A 137 -0.32 0.95 0.35
N SER A 138 0.48 1.98 0.13
CA SER A 138 1.55 1.99 -0.84
C SER A 138 2.80 1.33 -0.24
N SER A 139 3.96 1.92 -0.43
CA SER A 139 5.26 1.48 0.07
C SER A 139 6.27 2.62 -0.13
N THR A 140 7.36 2.63 0.62
CA THR A 140 8.56 3.41 0.25
C THR A 140 8.97 3.08 -1.19
N GLY A 141 8.84 1.81 -1.63
CA GLY A 141 9.07 1.40 -3.02
C GLY A 141 8.09 2.00 -4.04
N GLY A 142 6.91 2.47 -3.62
CA GLY A 142 5.94 3.19 -4.47
C GLY A 142 6.18 4.69 -4.57
N ARG A 143 7.12 5.25 -3.80
CA ARG A 143 7.53 6.66 -3.86
C ARG A 143 8.96 6.84 -4.36
N VAL A 144 9.88 6.04 -3.84
CA VAL A 144 11.31 6.12 -4.16
C VAL A 144 11.67 5.23 -5.34
N GLY A 145 11.12 4.02 -5.39
CA GLY A 145 11.44 3.02 -6.42
C GLY A 145 12.86 2.44 -6.27
N GLY A 146 13.37 1.90 -7.38
CA GLY A 146 14.77 1.54 -7.51
C GLY A 146 15.23 0.24 -6.82
N SER A 147 14.31 -0.61 -6.36
CA SER A 147 14.67 -1.92 -5.79
C SER A 147 14.63 -2.99 -6.88
N PRO A 148 15.79 -3.52 -7.35
CA PRO A 148 15.82 -4.55 -8.39
C PRO A 148 15.03 -5.80 -8.01
N GLY A 149 14.37 -6.39 -8.99
CA GLY A 149 13.67 -7.67 -8.85
C GLY A 149 12.21 -7.60 -8.39
N ILE A 150 11.70 -6.46 -7.95
CA ILE A 150 10.29 -6.30 -7.52
C ILE A 150 9.53 -5.29 -8.39
N ALA A 151 9.77 -5.32 -9.69
CA ALA A 151 9.24 -4.33 -10.63
C ALA A 151 7.70 -4.28 -10.64
N SER A 152 7.01 -5.42 -10.72
CA SER A 152 5.54 -5.47 -10.70
C SER A 152 4.96 -4.86 -9.43
N TYR A 153 5.53 -5.21 -8.28
CA TYR A 153 5.12 -4.67 -7.00
C TYR A 153 5.31 -3.15 -6.94
N GLN A 154 6.51 -2.66 -7.28
CA GLN A 154 6.79 -1.23 -7.24
C GLN A 154 5.90 -0.45 -8.22
N ALA A 155 5.75 -0.93 -9.46
CA ALA A 155 4.86 -0.30 -10.43
C ALA A 155 3.41 -0.19 -9.90
N ALA A 156 2.89 -1.25 -9.29
CA ALA A 156 1.57 -1.23 -8.67
C ALA A 156 1.48 -0.22 -7.51
N LYS A 157 2.54 -0.12 -6.68
CA LYS A 157 2.58 0.83 -5.56
C LYS A 157 2.69 2.29 -6.01
N PHE A 158 3.42 2.58 -7.10
CA PHE A 158 3.38 3.89 -7.76
C PHE A 158 1.98 4.20 -8.34
N ALA A 159 1.32 3.21 -8.94
CA ALA A 159 -0.04 3.38 -9.46
C ALA A 159 -1.04 3.71 -8.33
N ILE A 160 -0.89 3.13 -7.13
CA ILE A 160 -1.70 3.48 -5.96
C ILE A 160 -1.52 4.96 -5.60
N ASP A 161 -0.29 5.48 -5.58
CA ASP A 161 -0.06 6.88 -5.25
C ASP A 161 -0.73 7.81 -6.27
N GLY A 162 -0.51 7.59 -7.56
CA GLY A 162 -1.14 8.35 -8.64
C GLY A 162 -2.66 8.31 -8.57
N PHE A 163 -3.25 7.12 -8.41
CA PHE A 163 -4.69 6.93 -8.24
C PHE A 163 -5.23 7.67 -7.01
N SER A 164 -4.53 7.58 -5.89
CA SER A 164 -4.97 8.18 -4.62
C SER A 164 -4.96 9.71 -4.66
N ARG A 165 -4.04 10.32 -5.43
CA ARG A 165 -4.03 11.76 -5.66
C ARG A 165 -5.31 12.22 -6.36
N MET A 166 -5.75 11.52 -7.41
CA MET A 166 -7.01 11.84 -8.11
C MET A 166 -8.22 11.54 -7.24
N LEU A 167 -8.26 10.38 -6.58
CA LEU A 167 -9.33 10.03 -5.67
C LEU A 167 -9.57 11.11 -4.62
N ARG A 168 -8.50 11.65 -4.04
CA ARG A 168 -8.57 12.74 -3.04
C ARG A 168 -9.23 14.00 -3.61
N VAL A 169 -8.83 14.43 -4.80
CA VAL A 169 -9.38 15.63 -5.44
C VAL A 169 -10.86 15.43 -5.77
N GLU A 170 -11.21 14.30 -6.37
CA GLU A 170 -12.58 14.00 -6.77
C GLU A 170 -13.54 13.84 -5.59
N THR A 171 -13.05 13.33 -4.46
CA THR A 171 -13.90 13.02 -3.30
C THR A 171 -13.88 14.08 -2.19
N ALA A 172 -13.03 15.09 -2.31
CA ALA A 172 -12.95 16.20 -1.35
C ALA A 172 -14.31 16.90 -1.09
N PRO A 173 -15.16 17.18 -2.11
CA PRO A 173 -16.47 17.79 -1.89
C PRO A 173 -17.40 16.93 -1.01
N PHE A 174 -17.15 15.63 -0.94
CA PHE A 174 -17.93 14.68 -0.14
C PHE A 174 -17.34 14.43 1.24
N ARG A 175 -16.28 15.16 1.61
CA ARG A 175 -15.55 14.97 2.88
C ARG A 175 -14.96 13.57 3.04
N VAL A 176 -14.62 12.92 1.93
CA VAL A 176 -13.87 11.67 1.93
C VAL A 176 -12.39 12.00 1.88
N LYS A 177 -11.68 11.69 2.96
CA LYS A 177 -10.23 11.87 3.09
C LYS A 177 -9.51 10.65 2.52
N VAL A 178 -8.31 10.86 1.98
CA VAL A 178 -7.47 9.77 1.47
C VAL A 178 -6.06 9.95 2.02
N LEU A 179 -5.58 8.95 2.77
CA LEU A 179 -4.22 8.86 3.30
C LEU A 179 -3.47 7.75 2.59
N VAL A 180 -2.36 8.07 1.96
CA VAL A 180 -1.42 7.07 1.42
C VAL A 180 -0.36 6.78 2.47
N VAL A 181 -0.24 5.54 2.88
CA VAL A 181 0.78 5.06 3.82
C VAL A 181 1.90 4.40 3.05
N GLU A 182 3.12 4.78 3.32
CA GLU A 182 4.34 4.36 2.61
C GLU A 182 5.31 3.67 3.58
N PRO A 183 5.03 2.41 3.99
CA PRO A 183 5.87 1.70 4.95
C PRO A 183 7.26 1.38 4.38
N SER A 184 8.27 1.39 5.25
CA SER A 184 9.55 0.70 5.01
C SER A 184 9.46 -0.78 5.43
N GLY A 185 10.56 -1.43 5.74
CA GLY A 185 10.57 -2.80 6.25
C GLY A 185 10.02 -2.89 7.67
N PHE A 186 8.94 -3.66 7.83
CA PHE A 186 8.35 -3.98 9.12
C PHE A 186 8.57 -5.45 9.48
N ALA A 187 8.64 -5.76 10.76
CA ALA A 187 8.78 -7.12 11.29
C ALA A 187 7.50 -7.94 11.06
N THR A 188 7.28 -8.35 9.81
CA THR A 188 6.12 -9.09 9.32
C THR A 188 6.56 -10.25 8.45
N ASP A 189 5.64 -11.15 8.10
CA ASP A 189 5.90 -12.28 7.20
C ASP A 189 6.00 -11.87 5.71
N TRP A 190 5.95 -10.57 5.39
CA TRP A 190 5.92 -10.09 4.01
C TRP A 190 7.14 -10.50 3.19
N ALA A 191 8.35 -10.40 3.76
CA ALA A 191 9.60 -10.83 3.12
C ALA A 191 9.95 -12.30 3.37
N GLY A 192 9.04 -13.06 4.00
CA GLY A 192 9.23 -14.45 4.38
C GLY A 192 8.63 -15.45 3.39
N ALA A 193 7.92 -16.45 3.92
CA ALA A 193 7.37 -17.58 3.16
C ALA A 193 6.35 -17.19 2.05
N SER A 194 5.81 -15.98 2.07
CA SER A 194 4.87 -15.47 1.07
C SER A 194 5.53 -14.90 -0.18
N MET A 195 6.79 -14.49 -0.09
CA MET A 195 7.54 -13.95 -1.21
C MET A 195 8.19 -15.10 -2.00
N ARG A 196 7.78 -15.27 -3.25
CA ARG A 196 8.44 -16.22 -4.15
C ARG A 196 9.64 -15.53 -4.79
N VAL A 197 10.79 -16.15 -4.67
CA VAL A 197 12.00 -15.75 -5.38
C VAL A 197 12.21 -16.76 -6.50
N ARG A 198 12.21 -16.28 -7.73
CA ARG A 198 12.53 -17.07 -8.91
C ARG A 198 14.04 -17.21 -9.03
N ASP A 199 14.49 -18.18 -9.82
CA ASP A 199 15.90 -18.29 -10.17
C ASP A 199 16.39 -17.01 -10.82
N VAL A 200 17.52 -16.50 -10.33
CA VAL A 200 18.15 -15.28 -10.84
C VAL A 200 19.25 -15.69 -11.82
N PRO A 201 19.17 -15.31 -13.11
CA PRO A 201 20.24 -15.54 -14.05
C PRO A 201 21.55 -14.88 -13.61
N ALA A 202 22.68 -15.44 -13.99
CA ALA A 202 24.00 -14.97 -13.57
C ALA A 202 24.26 -13.49 -13.91
N GLU A 203 23.70 -13.03 -15.02
CA GLU A 203 23.78 -11.64 -15.49
C GLU A 203 23.10 -10.64 -14.53
N TYR A 204 22.13 -11.10 -13.74
CA TYR A 204 21.39 -10.30 -12.77
C TYR A 204 21.83 -10.52 -11.32
N GLU A 205 22.83 -11.38 -11.07
CA GLU A 205 23.27 -11.72 -9.71
C GLU A 205 23.78 -10.49 -8.96
N SER A 206 24.51 -9.59 -9.63
CA SER A 206 25.02 -8.35 -9.02
C SER A 206 23.94 -7.30 -8.68
N THR A 207 22.74 -7.43 -9.22
CA THR A 207 21.62 -6.51 -9.00
C THR A 207 20.48 -7.20 -8.24
N VAL A 208 19.70 -8.04 -8.94
CA VAL A 208 18.53 -8.72 -8.35
C VAL A 208 18.96 -9.75 -7.30
N GLY A 209 20.03 -10.51 -7.54
CA GLY A 209 20.57 -11.49 -6.57
C GLY A 209 21.05 -10.81 -5.29
N ALA A 210 21.83 -9.75 -5.42
CA ALA A 210 22.31 -8.95 -4.29
C ALA A 210 21.14 -8.33 -3.49
N MET A 211 20.15 -7.74 -4.16
CA MET A 211 18.96 -7.18 -3.52
C MET A 211 18.16 -8.26 -2.80
N ASN A 212 17.94 -9.41 -3.41
CA ASN A 212 17.24 -10.53 -2.79
C ASN A 212 17.93 -11.00 -1.50
N SER A 213 19.26 -11.10 -1.53
CA SER A 213 20.07 -11.45 -0.36
C SER A 213 19.93 -10.41 0.77
N GLN A 214 19.97 -9.13 0.43
CA GLN A 214 19.74 -8.04 1.39
C GLN A 214 18.33 -8.07 1.99
N MET A 215 17.30 -8.29 1.17
CA MET A 215 15.91 -8.36 1.64
C MET A 215 15.69 -9.53 2.62
N ARG A 216 16.30 -10.68 2.35
CA ARG A 216 16.23 -11.84 3.26
C ARG A 216 16.93 -11.58 4.59
N GLN A 217 18.08 -10.92 4.57
CA GLN A 217 18.81 -10.52 5.77
C GLN A 217 18.04 -9.46 6.57
N ALA A 218 17.50 -8.45 5.88
CA ALA A 218 16.72 -7.38 6.50
C ALA A 218 15.38 -7.89 7.06
N GLY A 219 14.75 -8.88 6.43
CA GLY A 219 13.48 -9.45 6.91
C GLY A 219 13.58 -10.05 8.31
N ALA A 220 14.76 -10.61 8.67
CA ALA A 220 15.03 -11.11 10.01
C ALA A 220 15.30 -10.01 11.07
N GLY A 221 15.62 -8.78 10.62
CA GLY A 221 15.98 -7.62 11.46
C GLY A 221 15.24 -6.33 11.10
N ALA A 222 14.06 -6.43 10.49
CA ALA A 222 13.28 -5.26 10.13
C ALA A 222 12.97 -4.40 11.37
N ALA A 223 13.31 -3.09 11.29
CA ALA A 223 13.21 -2.17 12.43
C ALA A 223 11.77 -1.69 12.70
N GLY A 224 10.86 -1.83 11.73
CA GLY A 224 9.48 -1.38 11.88
C GLY A 224 8.66 -2.32 12.75
N ASP A 225 7.99 -1.77 13.74
CA ASP A 225 7.05 -2.47 14.63
C ASP A 225 5.63 -2.35 14.07
N PRO A 226 4.99 -3.45 13.62
CA PRO A 226 3.66 -3.41 13.03
C PRO A 226 2.57 -2.96 14.03
N ASP A 227 2.74 -3.24 15.32
CA ASP A 227 1.75 -2.86 16.34
C ASP A 227 1.82 -1.35 16.61
N ARG A 228 3.01 -0.75 16.65
CA ARG A 228 3.17 0.70 16.73
C ARG A 228 2.62 1.40 15.48
N ALA A 229 2.90 0.86 14.30
CA ALA A 229 2.34 1.36 13.04
C ALA A 229 0.81 1.37 13.08
N ALA A 230 0.21 0.28 13.54
CA ALA A 230 -1.23 0.15 13.69
C ALA A 230 -1.81 1.19 14.67
N GLN A 231 -1.20 1.38 15.84
CA GLN A 231 -1.63 2.39 16.83
C GLN A 231 -1.57 3.80 16.24
N ILE A 232 -0.50 4.14 15.51
CA ILE A 232 -0.35 5.44 14.82
C ILE A 232 -1.51 5.63 13.84
N LEU A 233 -1.80 4.63 12.98
CA LEU A 233 -2.84 4.75 11.97
C LEU A 233 -4.25 4.85 12.57
N VAL A 234 -4.53 4.13 13.65
CA VAL A 234 -5.80 4.25 14.39
C VAL A 234 -5.94 5.63 15.04
N ALA A 235 -4.87 6.19 15.60
CA ALA A 235 -4.87 7.56 16.13
C ALA A 235 -5.09 8.60 15.03
N LEU A 236 -4.42 8.45 13.88
CA LEU A 236 -4.59 9.34 12.72
C LEU A 236 -5.99 9.26 12.13
N ALA A 237 -6.62 8.09 12.12
CA ALA A 237 -7.97 7.92 11.60
C ALA A 237 -9.02 8.78 12.32
N LYS A 238 -8.73 9.23 13.55
CA LYS A 238 -9.59 10.09 14.38
C LYS A 238 -9.33 11.59 14.19
N ARG A 239 -8.37 11.96 13.29
CA ARG A 239 -7.99 13.35 13.06
C ARG A 239 -8.62 13.91 11.78
N ASP A 240 -8.77 15.24 11.76
CA ASP A 240 -9.22 15.96 10.56
C ASP A 240 -8.05 16.49 9.72
N ASP A 241 -6.93 16.81 10.35
CA ASP A 241 -5.70 17.31 9.74
C ASP A 241 -4.76 16.15 9.40
N LEU A 242 -4.98 15.51 8.26
CA LEU A 242 -4.14 14.40 7.79
C LEU A 242 -3.13 14.84 6.74
N SER A 243 -1.92 14.30 6.82
CA SER A 243 -0.99 14.32 5.70
C SER A 243 -1.61 13.58 4.50
N THR A 244 -1.22 13.98 3.30
CA THR A 244 -1.65 13.26 2.08
C THR A 244 -0.90 11.94 1.92
N ASN A 245 0.39 11.93 2.26
CA ASN A 245 1.27 10.78 2.22
C ASN A 245 1.99 10.67 3.56
N LEU A 246 2.13 9.47 4.06
CA LEU A 246 2.77 9.16 5.34
C LEU A 246 3.89 8.13 5.13
N PRO A 247 5.15 8.57 4.93
CA PRO A 247 6.29 7.67 5.07
C PRO A 247 6.29 7.09 6.49
N LEU A 248 6.23 5.77 6.62
CA LEU A 248 6.08 5.12 7.92
C LEU A 248 7.31 4.29 8.26
N GLY A 249 8.03 4.72 9.28
CA GLY A 249 9.32 4.21 9.72
C GLY A 249 10.50 5.11 9.35
N VAL A 250 11.61 4.97 10.07
CA VAL A 250 12.81 5.82 9.93
C VAL A 250 13.31 5.80 8.49
N ASN A 251 13.58 4.59 7.96
CA ASN A 251 14.09 4.43 6.59
C ASN A 251 13.11 5.01 5.54
N ALA A 252 11.80 4.84 5.71
CA ALA A 252 10.82 5.43 4.81
C ALA A 252 10.92 6.95 4.78
N THR A 253 11.03 7.57 5.94
CA THR A 253 11.13 9.02 6.06
C THR A 253 12.42 9.55 5.44
N GLU A 254 13.56 8.94 5.76
CA GLU A 254 14.87 9.37 5.24
C GLU A 254 14.97 9.20 3.71
N MET A 255 14.54 8.03 3.19
CA MET A 255 14.56 7.75 1.75
C MET A 255 13.62 8.68 0.99
N SER A 256 12.42 8.95 1.52
CA SER A 256 11.47 9.86 0.88
C SER A 256 12.02 11.28 0.80
N VAL A 257 12.56 11.82 1.90
CA VAL A 257 13.16 13.16 1.92
C VAL A 257 14.35 13.25 0.96
N ALA A 258 15.21 12.23 0.93
CA ALA A 258 16.34 12.20 0.01
C ALA A 258 15.89 12.14 -1.46
N GLN A 259 14.84 11.40 -1.77
CA GLN A 259 14.27 11.32 -3.11
C GLN A 259 13.65 12.64 -3.55
N ASP A 260 12.85 13.29 -2.68
CA ASP A 260 12.22 14.57 -2.99
C ASP A 260 13.28 15.65 -3.28
N ARG A 261 14.39 15.68 -2.53
CA ARG A 261 15.50 16.59 -2.79
C ARG A 261 16.15 16.32 -4.16
N ARG A 262 16.43 15.06 -4.48
CA ARG A 262 16.99 14.68 -5.79
C ARG A 262 16.10 15.09 -6.95
N LEU A 263 14.79 14.88 -6.81
CA LEU A 263 13.82 15.30 -7.84
C LEU A 263 13.83 16.83 -7.99
N LEU A 264 13.77 17.56 -6.90
CA LEU A 264 13.81 19.03 -6.92
C LEU A 264 15.09 19.56 -7.59
N GLU A 265 16.25 19.02 -7.23
CA GLU A 265 17.54 19.39 -7.83
C GLU A 265 17.57 19.10 -9.34
N SER A 266 17.07 17.93 -9.75
CA SER A 266 16.93 17.56 -11.15
C SER A 266 16.01 18.53 -11.91
N ASP A 267 14.83 18.81 -11.37
CA ASP A 267 13.85 19.69 -12.01
C ASP A 267 14.40 21.11 -12.16
N GLN A 268 15.06 21.64 -11.13
CA GLN A 268 15.71 22.96 -11.17
C GLN A 268 16.82 23.00 -12.23
N ARG A 269 17.65 21.96 -12.29
CA ARG A 269 18.74 21.86 -13.26
C ARG A 269 18.25 21.84 -14.70
N TRP A 270 17.18 21.11 -14.99
CA TRP A 270 16.65 20.94 -16.33
C TRP A 270 15.55 21.94 -16.70
N ALA A 271 15.24 22.91 -15.81
CA ALA A 271 14.14 23.85 -15.97
C ALA A 271 14.22 24.65 -17.28
N ALA A 272 15.40 25.10 -17.69
CA ALA A 272 15.58 25.85 -18.94
C ALA A 272 15.25 24.97 -20.17
N VAL A 273 15.72 23.72 -20.16
CA VAL A 273 15.40 22.75 -21.22
C VAL A 273 13.91 22.45 -21.27
N SER A 274 13.29 22.21 -20.12
CA SER A 274 11.86 21.89 -20.05
C SER A 274 10.99 23.06 -20.53
N ARG A 275 11.32 24.29 -20.14
CA ARG A 275 10.58 25.49 -20.55
C ARG A 275 10.72 25.80 -22.03
N SER A 276 11.85 25.46 -22.66
CA SER A 276 12.05 25.72 -24.09
C SER A 276 11.08 24.96 -25.01
N ALA A 277 10.29 24.03 -24.46
CA ALA A 277 9.19 23.37 -25.17
C ALA A 277 7.95 24.29 -25.38
N ASP A 278 7.84 25.39 -24.62
CA ASP A 278 6.70 26.29 -24.69
C ASP A 278 6.95 27.43 -25.71
N PHE A 279 5.87 27.89 -26.36
CA PHE A 279 5.95 29.04 -27.23
C PHE A 279 6.34 30.30 -26.45
N GLY A 280 7.32 31.04 -26.99
CA GLY A 280 7.79 32.30 -26.37
C GLY A 280 8.96 32.16 -25.42
N GLU A 281 9.35 30.92 -25.10
CA GLU A 281 10.57 30.67 -24.35
C GLU A 281 11.81 30.64 -25.25
N PRO A 282 13.02 30.93 -24.71
CA PRO A 282 14.28 30.89 -25.48
C PRO A 282 14.54 29.49 -26.08
N PHE A 283 14.86 29.49 -27.40
CA PHE A 283 15.25 28.29 -28.13
C PHE A 283 16.23 28.65 -29.24
N PRO A 284 17.33 27.87 -29.51
CA PRO A 284 17.72 26.65 -28.80
C PRO A 284 18.21 26.92 -27.37
N VAL A 285 18.13 25.89 -26.53
CA VAL A 285 18.57 25.95 -25.13
C VAL A 285 19.85 25.13 -24.98
N GLU A 286 20.78 25.60 -24.14
CA GLU A 286 21.94 24.83 -23.76
C GLU A 286 21.56 23.72 -22.78
N VAL A 287 21.85 22.47 -23.17
CA VAL A 287 21.58 21.29 -22.33
C VAL A 287 22.66 21.19 -21.24
N PRO A 288 22.26 21.07 -19.96
CA PRO A 288 23.24 20.92 -18.88
C PRO A 288 24.12 19.67 -19.10
N PRO A 289 25.41 19.72 -18.74
CA PRO A 289 26.28 18.56 -18.86
C PRO A 289 25.75 17.40 -17.99
N ALA A 290 25.92 16.15 -18.48
CA ALA A 290 25.64 14.98 -17.67
C ALA A 290 26.54 15.01 -16.41
N HIS A 291 25.96 14.74 -15.22
CA HIS A 291 26.79 14.39 -14.08
C HIS A 291 27.23 12.94 -14.28
N LEU A 292 28.52 12.72 -14.28
CA LEU A 292 29.14 11.41 -14.15
C LEU A 292 28.91 10.87 -12.72
#